data_8d89ace23bdf2e8bfa665a2757f99b09
#
_entry.id   8d89ace23bdf2e8bfa665a2757f99b09
#
_cell.length_a   1.000
_cell.length_b   1.000
_cell.length_c   1.000
_cell.angle_alpha   90.00
_cell.angle_beta   90.00
_cell.angle_gamma   90.00
#
_symmetry.space_group_name_H-M   'P 1'
#
loop_
_entity.id
_entity.type
_entity.pdbx_description
1 polymer ?
#
loop_
_entity_poly.entity_id
_entity_poly.type
_entity_poly.pdbx_seq_one_letter_code
_entity_poly.pdbx_strand_id
1 'polypeptide(L)'
;MELKLVRFAKKKGYTIGRLYCLGVREEKGTCDGIAGNGGLTGDLEADEGLKGDEGLKGDKGLRGDGGLKGDGELKPFCDTLEPPRRNLLNGGKWDKRLKVKGMTAIPEGRYLMRFTYSPKFGKRLFQLMDVPLFDGIRIHSGNSVKDTQGCILVGNNTKVGRLENSRAVLFKLEMMLKGFQGPNDLVFITIV
;
A
#
# COMPACT_ATOMS: atom_id res chain seq x y z
N MET A 1 5.17 -12.61 -4.99
CA MET A 1 5.46 -11.24 -4.55
C MET A 1 5.58 -11.16 -3.05
N GLU A 2 6.60 -10.48 -2.52
CA GLU A 2 6.78 -10.31 -1.07
C GLU A 2 6.89 -8.81 -0.75
N LEU A 3 6.15 -8.36 0.26
CA LEU A 3 6.28 -7.05 0.87
C LEU A 3 6.94 -7.19 2.24
N LYS A 4 7.70 -6.18 2.67
CA LYS A 4 8.25 -6.12 4.02
C LYS A 4 7.91 -4.80 4.68
N LEU A 5 7.26 -4.84 5.83
CA LEU A 5 6.97 -3.68 6.67
C LEU A 5 7.91 -3.71 7.87
N VAL A 6 8.76 -2.69 7.96
CA VAL A 6 9.69 -2.50 9.08
C VAL A 6 9.17 -1.36 9.97
N ARG A 7 8.77 -1.67 11.19
CA ARG A 7 8.29 -0.69 12.18
C ARG A 7 9.46 -0.06 12.90
N PHE A 8 9.72 1.22 12.67
CA PHE A 8 10.87 1.91 13.28
C PHE A 8 10.48 2.91 14.38
N ALA A 9 9.26 3.44 14.39
CA ALA A 9 8.80 4.35 15.44
C ALA A 9 7.56 3.80 16.15
N LYS A 10 7.79 3.17 17.30
CA LYS A 10 6.76 2.54 18.16
C LYS A 10 6.41 3.52 19.28
N LYS A 11 5.44 4.41 19.06
CA LYS A 11 5.03 5.46 20.00
C LYS A 11 3.80 5.04 20.82
N LYS A 12 3.54 5.75 21.92
CA LYS A 12 2.41 5.50 22.84
C LYS A 12 1.04 5.59 22.13
N GLY A 13 0.92 6.47 21.11
CA GLY A 13 -0.32 6.73 20.39
C GLY A 13 -0.40 6.12 18.98
N TYR A 14 0.73 5.70 18.38
CA TYR A 14 0.79 5.19 17.01
C TYR A 14 2.09 4.44 16.73
N THR A 15 2.13 3.74 15.61
CA THR A 15 3.33 3.08 15.08
C THR A 15 3.56 3.54 13.64
N ILE A 16 4.80 3.95 13.34
CA ILE A 16 5.25 4.27 11.97
C ILE A 16 6.19 3.18 11.50
N GLY A 17 6.02 2.77 10.25
CA GLY A 17 6.89 1.82 9.56
C GLY A 17 7.23 2.28 8.16
N ARG A 18 8.08 1.51 7.50
CA ARG A 18 8.42 1.61 6.08
C ARG A 18 8.03 0.34 5.38
N LEU A 19 7.36 0.48 4.25
CA LEU A 19 6.97 -0.64 3.39
C LEU A 19 7.99 -0.77 2.26
N TYR A 20 8.49 -1.97 2.06
CA TYR A 20 9.42 -2.33 1.00
C TYR A 20 8.77 -3.37 0.09
N CYS A 21 9.09 -3.32 -1.19
CA CYS A 21 8.69 -4.31 -2.17
C CYS A 21 9.89 -5.18 -2.50
N LEU A 22 9.82 -6.48 -2.15
CA LEU A 22 10.88 -7.45 -2.35
C LEU A 22 10.51 -8.36 -3.52
N GLY A 23 11.33 -8.35 -4.58
CA GLY A 23 11.18 -9.30 -5.69
C GLY A 23 10.03 -9.01 -6.64
N VAL A 24 10.07 -7.86 -7.30
CA VAL A 24 9.59 -7.77 -8.67
C VAL A 24 10.67 -8.46 -9.50
N ARG A 25 10.44 -9.69 -9.96
CA ARG A 25 11.23 -10.23 -11.06
C ARG A 25 10.95 -9.30 -12.24
N GLU A 26 11.93 -8.50 -12.62
CA GLU A 26 11.95 -7.90 -13.95
C GLU A 26 11.96 -9.07 -14.92
N GLU A 27 10.80 -9.47 -15.42
CA GLU A 27 10.77 -10.15 -16.69
C GLU A 27 11.27 -9.11 -17.68
N LYS A 28 12.50 -9.34 -18.19
CA LYS A 28 13.07 -8.67 -19.34
C LYS A 28 12.16 -8.98 -20.54
N GLY A 29 11.06 -8.27 -20.63
CA GLY A 29 10.28 -8.13 -21.84
C GLY A 29 10.98 -7.12 -22.71
N THR A 30 11.80 -7.59 -23.63
CA THR A 30 12.25 -6.84 -24.79
C THR A 30 11.02 -6.31 -25.52
N CYS A 31 10.76 -5.03 -25.39
CA CYS A 31 9.86 -4.30 -26.27
C CYS A 31 10.61 -3.98 -27.55
N ASP A 32 10.92 -5.00 -28.35
CA ASP A 32 11.34 -4.80 -29.74
C ASP A 32 10.07 -4.68 -30.60
N GLY A 33 9.94 -3.50 -31.15
CA GLY A 33 9.34 -3.11 -32.41
C GLY A 33 8.11 -3.88 -32.92
N ILE A 34 6.95 -3.24 -32.81
CA ILE A 34 5.93 -3.40 -33.83
C ILE A 34 5.59 -2.01 -34.41
N ALA A 35 6.33 -1.65 -35.43
CA ALA A 35 5.85 -0.69 -36.42
C ALA A 35 4.87 -1.45 -37.33
N GLY A 36 3.60 -1.15 -37.22
CA GLY A 36 2.52 -1.75 -38.02
C GLY A 36 1.50 -0.67 -38.39
N ASN A 37 1.64 -0.14 -39.59
CA ASN A 37 0.69 0.67 -40.32
C ASN A 37 -0.70 0.01 -40.34
N GLY A 38 -1.76 0.79 -40.07
CA GLY A 38 -3.12 0.36 -40.30
C GLY A 38 -4.10 1.50 -39.98
N GLY A 39 -4.32 2.37 -40.99
CA GLY A 39 -5.34 3.41 -40.89
C GLY A 39 -6.76 2.80 -40.88
N LEU A 40 -7.59 3.40 -40.05
CA LEU A 40 -9.04 3.41 -40.21
C LEU A 40 -9.55 4.76 -39.77
N THR A 41 -10.03 5.50 -40.76
CA THR A 41 -10.83 6.72 -40.69
C THR A 41 -12.17 6.42 -40.02
N GLY A 42 -12.56 7.23 -39.08
CA GLY A 42 -13.88 7.22 -38.48
C GLY A 42 -14.14 8.53 -37.79
N ASP A 43 -14.79 9.44 -38.53
CA ASP A 43 -15.26 10.73 -38.05
C ASP A 43 -16.24 10.55 -36.88
N LEU A 44 -16.04 11.26 -35.80
CA LEU A 44 -17.08 11.62 -34.85
C LEU A 44 -16.83 13.04 -34.33
N GLU A 45 -17.87 13.80 -34.43
CA GLU A 45 -18.01 15.22 -34.31
C GLU A 45 -17.61 15.83 -32.98
N ALA A 46 -17.17 17.09 -33.07
CA ALA A 46 -16.89 17.99 -31.98
C ALA A 46 -18.15 18.31 -31.17
N ASP A 47 -18.06 18.31 -29.85
CA ASP A 47 -18.89 19.14 -29.00
C ASP A 47 -17.98 20.15 -28.30
N GLU A 48 -18.31 21.41 -28.55
CA GLU A 48 -17.60 22.56 -28.03
C GLU A 48 -18.06 22.90 -26.61
N GLY A 49 -17.09 23.28 -25.78
CA GLY A 49 -17.34 24.28 -24.77
C GLY A 49 -17.13 23.89 -23.32
N LEU A 50 -15.97 24.26 -22.81
CA LEU A 50 -15.88 24.97 -21.53
C LEU A 50 -14.48 25.60 -21.41
N LYS A 51 -14.51 26.93 -21.38
CA LYS A 51 -13.36 27.82 -21.19
C LYS A 51 -12.79 27.73 -19.78
N GLY A 52 -11.48 27.69 -19.69
CA GLY A 52 -10.64 28.49 -18.82
C GLY A 52 -10.67 28.23 -17.33
N ASP A 53 -9.55 27.79 -16.79
CA ASP A 53 -8.87 28.60 -15.78
C ASP A 53 -7.37 28.31 -15.77
N GLU A 54 -6.62 29.37 -15.54
CA GLU A 54 -5.17 29.42 -15.68
C GLU A 54 -4.46 28.83 -14.46
N GLY A 55 -3.31 28.21 -14.73
CA GLY A 55 -2.15 28.38 -13.89
C GLY A 55 -1.97 27.47 -12.69
N LEU A 56 -1.41 26.27 -12.91
CA LEU A 56 -0.56 25.65 -11.91
C LEU A 56 0.82 25.39 -12.51
N LYS A 57 1.73 26.32 -12.15
CA LYS A 57 3.17 26.19 -12.37
C LYS A 57 3.69 24.93 -11.66
N GLY A 58 4.46 24.21 -12.42
CA GLY A 58 5.45 23.22 -12.13
C GLY A 58 5.65 22.75 -10.69
N ASP A 59 5.24 21.53 -10.40
CA ASP A 59 5.87 20.74 -9.35
C ASP A 59 6.88 19.78 -10.01
N LYS A 60 8.16 20.10 -9.77
CA LYS A 60 9.29 19.29 -10.20
C LYS A 60 9.39 18.07 -9.30
N GLY A 61 9.19 16.90 -9.88
CA GLY A 61 9.95 15.73 -9.53
C GLY A 61 9.46 14.88 -8.37
N LEU A 62 8.53 13.99 -8.65
CA LEU A 62 8.47 12.71 -7.96
C LEU A 62 8.75 11.60 -8.97
N ARG A 63 10.04 11.35 -9.20
CA ARG A 63 10.49 10.12 -9.85
C ARG A 63 10.32 8.98 -8.86
N GLY A 64 9.26 8.23 -9.01
CA GLY A 64 9.00 7.03 -8.24
C GLY A 64 9.42 5.78 -9.00
N ASP A 65 10.67 5.64 -9.31
CA ASP A 65 11.28 4.39 -9.74
C ASP A 65 11.90 3.70 -8.52
N GLY A 66 11.10 2.92 -7.84
CA GLY A 66 11.54 1.99 -6.80
C GLY A 66 12.25 0.76 -7.38
N GLY A 67 13.10 0.95 -8.39
CA GLY A 67 13.96 -0.08 -8.96
C GLY A 67 15.29 -0.14 -8.23
N LEU A 68 15.85 -1.35 -8.10
CA LEU A 68 17.20 -1.59 -7.61
C LEU A 68 18.21 -0.84 -8.48
N LYS A 69 18.82 0.22 -7.95
CA LYS A 69 20.07 0.78 -8.49
C LYS A 69 21.24 0.30 -7.65
N GLY A 70 22.12 -0.32 -8.29
CA GLY A 70 23.49 -0.84 -8.17
C GLY A 70 24.36 -0.63 -6.92
N ASP A 71 23.85 -0.34 -5.74
CA ASP A 71 24.61 -0.28 -4.49
C ASP A 71 23.88 -0.85 -3.26
N GLY A 72 22.99 -1.80 -3.51
CA GLY A 72 22.54 -2.72 -2.45
C GLY A 72 21.58 -2.13 -1.39
N GLU A 73 21.29 -0.84 -1.35
CA GLU A 73 20.36 -0.29 -0.38
C GLU A 73 18.92 -0.34 -0.89
N LEU A 74 18.11 -1.17 -0.21
CA LEU A 74 16.69 -1.33 -0.53
C LEU A 74 15.92 -0.07 -0.13
N LYS A 75 15.41 0.69 -1.10
CA LYS A 75 14.62 1.89 -0.84
C LYS A 75 13.18 1.54 -0.44
N PRO A 76 12.61 2.21 0.58
CA PRO A 76 11.22 2.01 0.93
C PRO A 76 10.29 2.50 -0.19
N PHE A 77 9.23 1.73 -0.45
CA PHE A 77 8.17 2.13 -1.37
C PHE A 77 7.35 3.29 -0.79
N CYS A 78 6.99 3.22 0.50
CA CYS A 78 6.27 4.27 1.22
C CYS A 78 6.41 4.10 2.73
N ASP A 79 5.89 5.08 3.49
CA ASP A 79 5.70 4.95 4.92
C ASP A 79 4.33 4.34 5.25
N THR A 80 4.23 3.80 6.47
CA THR A 80 2.99 3.22 7.01
C THR A 80 2.64 3.84 8.36
N LEU A 81 1.34 3.85 8.68
CA LEU A 81 0.84 4.26 9.98
C LEU A 81 -0.17 3.24 10.49
N GLU A 82 0.01 2.83 11.74
CA GLU A 82 -0.84 1.87 12.44
C GLU A 82 -1.17 2.39 13.84
N PRO A 83 -2.17 1.80 14.54
CA PRO A 83 -2.36 2.01 15.96
C PRO A 83 -1.10 1.65 16.78
N PRO A 84 -1.08 1.95 18.09
CA PRO A 84 0.05 1.56 18.94
C PRO A 84 0.31 0.05 18.94
N ARG A 85 1.58 -0.34 18.85
CA ARG A 85 1.99 -1.73 19.07
C ARG A 85 1.77 -2.12 20.53
N ARG A 86 1.22 -3.32 20.75
CA ARG A 86 1.06 -3.93 22.07
C ARG A 86 1.60 -5.35 22.07
N ASN A 87 2.10 -5.80 23.20
CA ASN A 87 2.35 -7.23 23.37
C ASN A 87 0.99 -7.93 23.57
N LEU A 88 0.67 -8.87 22.68
CA LEU A 88 -0.58 -9.63 22.67
C LEU A 88 -0.38 -11.07 23.14
N LEU A 89 0.81 -11.40 23.64
CA LEU A 89 1.13 -12.71 24.16
C LEU A 89 1.13 -12.70 25.69
N ASN A 90 0.52 -13.73 26.28
CA ASN A 90 0.58 -14.05 27.69
C ASN A 90 1.06 -15.50 27.84
N GLY A 91 2.24 -15.70 28.43
CA GLY A 91 2.84 -17.02 28.53
C GLY A 91 3.05 -17.71 27.17
N GLY A 92 3.39 -16.96 26.12
CA GLY A 92 3.59 -17.48 24.75
C GLY A 92 2.30 -17.76 23.97
N LYS A 93 1.12 -17.53 24.54
CA LYS A 93 -0.18 -17.73 23.89
C LYS A 93 -0.85 -16.39 23.59
N TRP A 94 -1.60 -16.31 22.48
CA TRP A 94 -2.39 -15.13 22.12
C TRP A 94 -3.47 -14.84 23.18
N ASP A 95 -3.49 -13.62 23.71
CA ASP A 95 -4.47 -13.19 24.72
C ASP A 95 -5.26 -11.98 24.24
N LYS A 96 -6.54 -12.20 23.91
CA LYS A 96 -7.45 -11.18 23.44
C LYS A 96 -7.67 -10.03 24.44
N ARG A 97 -7.49 -10.27 25.74
CA ARG A 97 -7.66 -9.28 26.81
C ARG A 97 -6.58 -8.18 26.75
N LEU A 98 -5.42 -8.48 26.14
CA LEU A 98 -4.33 -7.52 25.94
C LEU A 98 -4.56 -6.58 24.75
N LYS A 99 -5.58 -6.88 23.93
CA LYS A 99 -5.96 -6.07 22.78
C LYS A 99 -6.91 -4.95 23.19
N VAL A 100 -6.55 -3.71 22.90
CA VAL A 100 -7.46 -2.56 22.97
C VAL A 100 -8.13 -2.39 21.61
N LYS A 101 -9.47 -2.54 21.56
CA LYS A 101 -10.25 -2.47 20.32
C LYS A 101 -10.00 -1.14 19.60
N GLY A 102 -9.68 -1.20 18.31
CA GLY A 102 -9.40 -0.03 17.48
C GLY A 102 -8.08 0.70 17.77
N MET A 103 -7.36 0.34 18.84
CA MET A 103 -6.17 1.01 19.33
C MET A 103 -4.98 0.05 19.49
N THR A 104 -4.91 -0.97 18.63
CA THR A 104 -3.84 -1.97 18.66
C THR A 104 -3.43 -2.33 17.25
N ALA A 105 -2.13 -2.20 16.95
CA ALA A 105 -1.52 -2.70 15.73
C ALA A 105 -1.55 -4.24 15.70
N ILE A 106 -1.59 -4.81 14.52
CA ILE A 106 -1.53 -6.26 14.36
C ILE A 106 -0.18 -6.82 14.82
N PRO A 107 -0.09 -8.10 15.18
CA PRO A 107 1.17 -8.73 15.55
C PRO A 107 2.21 -8.69 14.44
N GLU A 108 3.49 -8.78 14.80
CA GLU A 108 4.56 -9.08 13.88
C GLU A 108 4.37 -10.51 13.34
N GLY A 109 4.75 -10.74 12.08
CA GLY A 109 4.57 -12.03 11.43
C GLY A 109 4.54 -11.91 9.91
N ARG A 110 4.40 -13.07 9.25
CA ARG A 110 4.25 -13.16 7.79
C ARG A 110 2.83 -13.56 7.44
N TYR A 111 2.16 -12.74 6.65
CA TYR A 111 0.74 -12.88 6.32
C TYR A 111 0.54 -12.99 4.82
N LEU A 112 -0.32 -13.94 4.40
CA LEU A 112 -0.81 -13.99 3.04
C LEU A 112 -1.75 -12.81 2.80
N MET A 113 -1.62 -12.15 1.66
CA MET A 113 -2.52 -11.09 1.23
C MET A 113 -3.40 -11.57 0.09
N ARG A 114 -4.70 -11.23 0.15
CA ARG A 114 -5.69 -11.51 -0.91
C ARG A 114 -6.43 -10.24 -1.28
N PHE A 115 -6.73 -10.08 -2.56
CA PHE A 115 -7.52 -8.95 -3.07
C PHE A 115 -9.01 -9.26 -2.94
N THR A 116 -9.63 -8.80 -1.86
CA THR A 116 -11.02 -9.14 -1.50
C THR A 116 -11.92 -7.92 -1.42
N TYR A 117 -13.23 -8.10 -1.66
CA TYR A 117 -14.21 -7.03 -1.49
C TYR A 117 -14.36 -6.64 -0.02
N SER A 118 -14.45 -5.35 0.24
CA SER A 118 -14.71 -4.79 1.56
C SER A 118 -16.05 -4.08 1.58
N PRO A 119 -17.08 -4.58 2.30
CA PRO A 119 -18.36 -3.88 2.44
C PRO A 119 -18.20 -2.48 3.03
N LYS A 120 -17.30 -2.33 4.01
CA LYS A 120 -17.02 -1.04 4.67
C LYS A 120 -16.50 0.04 3.72
N PHE A 121 -15.67 -0.34 2.74
CA PHE A 121 -15.06 0.60 1.79
C PHE A 121 -15.74 0.62 0.43
N GLY A 122 -16.73 -0.28 0.18
CA GLY A 122 -17.45 -0.38 -1.09
C GLY A 122 -16.57 -0.79 -2.29
N LYS A 123 -15.35 -1.32 -2.03
CA LYS A 123 -14.39 -1.70 -3.07
C LYS A 123 -13.52 -2.88 -2.65
N ARG A 124 -12.79 -3.44 -3.62
CA ARG A 124 -11.77 -4.44 -3.33
C ARG A 124 -10.50 -3.77 -2.80
N LEU A 125 -9.87 -4.40 -1.81
CA LEU A 125 -8.61 -3.99 -1.18
C LEU A 125 -7.81 -5.24 -0.81
N PHE A 126 -6.49 -5.10 -0.68
CA PHE A 126 -5.65 -6.17 -0.14
C PHE A 126 -5.94 -6.38 1.33
N GLN A 127 -6.34 -7.60 1.66
CA GLN A 127 -6.62 -8.07 3.01
C GLN A 127 -5.52 -9.03 3.46
N LEU A 128 -5.04 -8.86 4.69
CA LEU A 128 -4.15 -9.81 5.34
C LEU A 128 -4.99 -10.94 5.93
N MET A 129 -4.61 -12.18 5.61
CA MET A 129 -5.33 -13.38 6.04
C MET A 129 -4.75 -13.92 7.34
N ASP A 130 -5.61 -14.55 8.15
CA ASP A 130 -5.26 -15.29 9.35
C ASP A 130 -4.42 -14.52 10.38
N VAL A 131 -4.71 -13.21 10.52
CA VAL A 131 -4.02 -12.35 11.50
C VAL A 131 -4.52 -12.70 12.91
N PRO A 132 -3.65 -13.16 13.82
CA PRO A 132 -4.07 -13.56 15.16
C PRO A 132 -4.83 -12.47 15.90
N LEU A 133 -6.00 -12.77 16.45
CA LEU A 133 -6.90 -11.86 17.17
C LEU A 133 -7.55 -10.75 16.34
N PHE A 134 -7.36 -10.72 15.02
CA PHE A 134 -7.90 -9.66 14.17
C PHE A 134 -8.61 -10.24 12.95
N ASP A 135 -9.72 -9.61 12.59
CA ASP A 135 -10.49 -9.92 11.39
C ASP A 135 -10.50 -8.71 10.44
N GLY A 136 -10.47 -9.00 9.13
CA GLY A 136 -10.65 -7.99 8.10
C GLY A 136 -9.56 -6.94 8.02
N ILE A 137 -8.34 -7.24 8.42
CA ILE A 137 -7.18 -6.34 8.31
C ILE A 137 -6.86 -6.08 6.84
N ARG A 138 -6.76 -4.82 6.50
CA ARG A 138 -6.52 -4.37 5.12
C ARG A 138 -5.45 -3.28 5.07
N ILE A 139 -4.90 -3.10 3.87
CA ILE A 139 -4.13 -1.89 3.54
C ILE A 139 -5.12 -0.91 2.91
N HIS A 140 -5.21 0.30 3.44
CA HIS A 140 -6.08 1.34 2.91
C HIS A 140 -5.54 2.75 3.12
N SER A 141 -6.20 3.75 2.53
CA SER A 141 -5.82 5.15 2.70
C SER A 141 -6.33 5.72 4.03
N GLY A 142 -5.56 6.64 4.59
CA GLY A 142 -5.87 7.40 5.79
C GLY A 142 -4.67 8.26 6.19
N ASN A 143 -4.89 9.35 6.91
CA ASN A 143 -3.87 10.34 7.20
C ASN A 143 -3.44 10.33 8.67
N SER A 144 -4.24 9.73 9.54
CA SER A 144 -4.00 9.71 10.98
C SER A 144 -4.41 8.36 11.60
N VAL A 145 -3.96 8.10 12.83
CA VAL A 145 -4.33 6.88 13.56
C VAL A 145 -5.85 6.76 13.79
N LYS A 146 -6.59 7.87 13.71
CA LYS A 146 -8.06 7.87 13.84
C LYS A 146 -8.77 7.24 12.63
N ASP A 147 -8.06 7.14 11.51
CA ASP A 147 -8.60 6.58 10.26
C ASP A 147 -8.50 5.06 10.21
N THR A 148 -7.90 4.42 11.24
CA THR A 148 -7.74 2.97 11.29
C THR A 148 -8.15 2.39 12.65
N GLN A 149 -8.55 1.12 12.64
CA GLN A 149 -8.87 0.33 13.84
C GLN A 149 -8.02 -0.96 13.93
N GLY A 150 -6.83 -0.92 13.34
CA GLY A 150 -5.91 -2.07 13.26
C GLY A 150 -5.37 -2.31 11.85
N CYS A 151 -6.01 -1.75 10.84
CA CYS A 151 -5.53 -1.79 9.45
C CYS A 151 -4.25 -0.97 9.27
N ILE A 152 -3.52 -1.24 8.19
CA ILE A 152 -2.29 -0.55 7.84
C ILE A 152 -2.63 0.60 6.88
N LEU A 153 -2.30 1.83 7.27
CA LEU A 153 -2.38 2.99 6.40
C LEU A 153 -1.04 3.17 5.66
N VAL A 154 -1.11 3.62 4.40
CA VAL A 154 0.06 3.90 3.57
C VAL A 154 0.08 5.36 3.12
N GLY A 155 1.27 5.94 2.97
CA GLY A 155 1.45 7.34 2.60
C GLY A 155 2.88 7.82 2.79
N ASN A 156 3.08 9.12 2.89
CA ASN A 156 4.36 9.76 3.17
C ASN A 156 4.34 10.36 4.58
N ASN A 157 5.23 9.92 5.47
CA ASN A 157 5.32 10.47 6.83
C ASN A 157 6.18 11.74 6.86
N THR A 158 5.61 12.87 6.45
CA THR A 158 6.24 14.19 6.45
C THR A 158 5.98 14.96 7.74
N LYS A 159 4.95 14.55 8.51
CA LYS A 159 4.58 15.15 9.80
C LYS A 159 4.46 14.07 10.88
N VAL A 160 4.81 14.43 12.10
CA VAL A 160 4.78 13.52 13.26
C VAL A 160 3.42 12.84 13.41
N GLY A 161 3.40 11.50 13.32
CA GLY A 161 2.19 10.68 13.50
C GLY A 161 1.11 10.87 12.44
N ARG A 162 1.46 11.38 11.27
CA ARG A 162 0.53 11.58 10.15
C ARG A 162 1.13 11.14 8.83
N LEU A 163 0.26 10.73 7.92
CA LEU A 163 0.61 10.46 6.53
C LEU A 163 0.00 11.53 5.61
N GLU A 164 0.73 11.88 4.57
CA GLU A 164 0.28 12.71 3.45
C GLU A 164 0.23 11.86 2.17
N ASN A 165 -0.48 12.34 1.15
CA ASN A 165 -0.62 11.66 -0.16
C ASN A 165 -1.13 10.20 -0.08
N SER A 166 -1.81 9.84 0.99
CA SER A 166 -2.19 8.46 1.30
C SER A 166 -3.01 7.79 0.17
N ARG A 167 -3.94 8.52 -0.47
CA ARG A 167 -4.73 7.99 -1.60
C ARG A 167 -3.87 7.71 -2.83
N ALA A 168 -2.95 8.62 -3.16
CA ALA A 168 -2.06 8.45 -4.31
C ALA A 168 -1.07 7.31 -4.09
N VAL A 169 -0.53 7.18 -2.87
CA VAL A 169 0.37 6.08 -2.49
C VAL A 169 -0.36 4.74 -2.51
N LEU A 170 -1.58 4.67 -1.98
CA LEU A 170 -2.40 3.45 -2.04
C LEU A 170 -2.67 3.05 -3.50
N PHE A 171 -3.04 4.00 -4.36
CA PHE A 171 -3.27 3.75 -5.78
C PHE A 171 -2.02 3.17 -6.46
N LYS A 172 -0.83 3.75 -6.21
CA LYS A 172 0.44 3.22 -6.73
C LYS A 172 0.71 1.79 -6.26
N LEU A 173 0.44 1.50 -4.98
CA LEU A 173 0.57 0.15 -4.43
C LEU A 173 -0.41 -0.84 -5.09
N GLU A 174 -1.68 -0.44 -5.25
CA GLU A 174 -2.69 -1.24 -5.92
C GLU A 174 -2.30 -1.53 -7.38
N MET A 175 -1.78 -0.52 -8.10
CA MET A 175 -1.31 -0.69 -9.48
C MET A 175 -0.11 -1.63 -9.59
N MET A 176 0.86 -1.50 -8.70
CA MET A 176 2.03 -2.39 -8.66
C MET A 176 1.63 -3.84 -8.37
N LEU A 177 0.63 -4.05 -7.50
CA LEU A 177 0.14 -5.37 -7.13
C LEU A 177 -0.95 -5.90 -8.08
N LYS A 178 -1.36 -5.13 -9.10
CA LYS A 178 -2.45 -5.49 -10.02
C LYS A 178 -2.20 -6.80 -10.76
N GLY A 179 -0.95 -7.09 -11.11
CA GLY A 179 -0.56 -8.34 -11.74
C GLY A 179 -0.66 -9.58 -10.84
N PHE A 180 -0.91 -9.39 -9.53
CA PHE A 180 -0.93 -10.46 -8.50
C PHE A 180 -2.32 -10.59 -7.86
N GLN A 181 -3.38 -10.56 -8.66
CA GLN A 181 -4.77 -10.63 -8.17
C GLN A 181 -5.50 -11.92 -8.59
N GLY A 182 -4.80 -12.82 -9.28
CA GLY A 182 -5.32 -14.12 -9.69
C GLY A 182 -5.50 -15.09 -8.50
N PRO A 183 -6.27 -16.18 -8.69
CA PRO A 183 -6.54 -17.15 -7.63
C PRO A 183 -5.27 -17.88 -7.15
N ASN A 184 -4.27 -18.02 -8.02
CA ASN A 184 -3.00 -18.71 -7.73
C ASN A 184 -1.87 -17.76 -7.35
N ASP A 185 -2.10 -16.44 -7.40
CA ASP A 185 -1.08 -15.46 -7.04
C ASP A 185 -0.88 -15.39 -5.54
N LEU A 186 0.37 -15.51 -5.12
CA LEU A 186 0.75 -15.43 -3.72
C LEU A 186 1.47 -14.09 -3.47
N VAL A 187 0.80 -13.21 -2.77
CA VAL A 187 1.37 -11.99 -2.23
C VAL A 187 1.47 -12.12 -0.72
N PHE A 188 2.65 -11.94 -0.17
CA PHE A 188 2.87 -11.95 1.27
C PHE A 188 3.33 -10.59 1.77
N ILE A 189 3.07 -10.32 3.04
CA ILE A 189 3.67 -9.22 3.78
C ILE A 189 4.31 -9.75 5.06
N THR A 190 5.59 -9.46 5.24
CA THR A 190 6.31 -9.72 6.49
C THR A 190 6.41 -8.44 7.30
N ILE A 191 5.96 -8.47 8.54
CA ILE A 191 5.92 -7.34 9.48
C ILE A 191 6.91 -7.60 10.62
N VAL A 192 7.83 -6.65 10.84
CA VAL A 192 8.88 -6.71 11.87
C VAL A 192 9.00 -5.41 12.66
#